data_82f3129ede3904b86092531e511b0620
#
_entry.id   82f3129ede3904b86092531e511b0620
#
_cell.length_a   1.000
_cell.length_b   1.000
_cell.length_c   1.000
_cell.angle_alpha   90.00
_cell.angle_beta   90.00
_cell.angle_gamma   90.00
#
_symmetry.space_group_name_H-M   'P 1'
#
loop_
_entity.id
_entity.type
_entity.pdbx_description
1 polymer ?
#
loop_
_entity_poly.entity_id
_entity_poly.type
_entity_poly.pdbx_seq_one_letter_code
_entity_poly.pdbx_strand_id
1 'polypeptide(L)'
;MALITSVYLYLYALFISLLPGVSYREGVLGQPQTFFPSRVTQQSDKTITSLLYRGLFKYDIYGAIIPDLAETWEVSEDGLVYTIRLKNNQYWTNGKKITADDLIYTSFTVPDLAGVATDKVDDLTVRFTLPNKYAPFLNLLTVGIMPQDSEQNDDPLSPVTSGDFRIARVEKSGNYVRQVTLVAHDKKYDIKKIIFKYYTNEKEIITAAKLGDINGYMLSEKESPLNFYNYEFPVQGIYYALFFNVRNEKLEDIDVRKKLEKVIPVDDYIVGRGIRVQGPISRSVFTDTGLTFDHYDPLFSEDLGELKLTIKVPDTNDHVVMAKQIAAIWRDKLDIDVDVEPVALEDIVSQVIDPRDFEVLLFGQETSRDPDRYVLWHSAQKAPPGLNISGFDQVRADRALEEGRNELDNEKRIVHYNEFQKVVVEETPAVFLYHPFTSFFVSKYIEGIGEKYTFTYADRFLDFENWKYVRTN
;
A
#
# COMPACT_ATOMS: atom_id res chain seq x y z
N MET A 1 32.36 -15.28 -19.80
CA MET A 1 32.30 -14.99 -18.37
C MET A 1 30.84 -14.97 -17.84
N ALA A 2 29.91 -14.24 -18.44
CA ALA A 2 28.51 -14.16 -18.00
C ALA A 2 27.78 -15.51 -17.85
N LEU A 3 27.95 -16.42 -18.80
CA LEU A 3 27.32 -17.75 -18.75
C LEU A 3 27.82 -18.60 -17.57
N ILE A 4 29.12 -18.54 -17.27
CA ILE A 4 29.73 -19.27 -16.16
C ILE A 4 29.23 -18.70 -14.82
N THR A 5 29.09 -17.38 -14.71
CA THR A 5 28.56 -16.72 -13.52
C THR A 5 27.08 -17.06 -13.30
N SER A 6 26.28 -17.11 -14.37
CA SER A 6 24.87 -17.49 -14.33
C SER A 6 24.70 -18.95 -13.89
N VAL A 7 25.46 -19.87 -14.43
CA VAL A 7 25.45 -21.30 -14.04
C VAL A 7 25.88 -21.46 -12.58
N TYR A 8 26.95 -20.77 -12.17
CA TYR A 8 27.42 -20.82 -10.80
C TYR A 8 26.35 -20.28 -9.82
N LEU A 9 25.73 -19.15 -10.14
CA LEU A 9 24.67 -18.57 -9.33
C LEU A 9 23.43 -19.47 -9.24
N TYR A 10 23.06 -20.13 -10.35
CA TYR A 10 21.97 -21.12 -10.37
C TYR A 10 22.30 -22.34 -9.51
N LEU A 11 23.49 -22.92 -9.67
CA LEU A 11 23.93 -24.08 -8.85
C LEU A 11 24.05 -23.70 -7.35
N TYR A 12 24.51 -22.50 -7.05
CA TYR A 12 24.56 -21.98 -5.67
C TYR A 12 23.17 -21.83 -5.06
N ALA A 13 22.20 -21.30 -5.82
CA ALA A 13 20.82 -21.21 -5.36
C ALA A 13 20.18 -22.58 -5.14
N LEU A 14 20.39 -23.50 -6.07
CA LEU A 14 19.93 -24.87 -5.96
C LEU A 14 20.55 -25.56 -4.74
N PHE A 15 21.86 -25.39 -4.53
CA PHE A 15 22.57 -25.94 -3.38
C PHE A 15 22.04 -25.38 -2.07
N ILE A 16 21.88 -24.06 -1.93
CA ILE A 16 21.29 -23.43 -0.73
C ILE A 16 19.83 -23.87 -0.55
N SER A 17 19.07 -24.06 -1.64
CA SER A 17 17.69 -24.53 -1.53
C SER A 17 17.57 -25.93 -0.95
N LEU A 18 18.59 -26.76 -1.16
CA LEU A 18 18.65 -28.15 -0.69
C LEU A 18 19.26 -28.29 0.71
N LEU A 19 20.07 -27.33 1.17
CA LEU A 19 20.61 -27.39 2.52
C LEU A 19 19.47 -27.22 3.55
N PRO A 20 19.45 -28.02 4.65
CA PRO A 20 18.63 -27.77 5.82
C PRO A 20 19.18 -26.52 6.52
N GLY A 21 19.03 -25.38 5.91
CA GLY A 21 19.48 -24.09 6.41
C GLY A 21 18.36 -23.35 7.08
N VAL A 22 18.73 -22.37 7.88
CA VAL A 22 17.83 -21.42 8.52
C VAL A 22 16.98 -20.74 7.45
N SER A 23 15.69 -21.05 7.42
CA SER A 23 14.72 -20.49 6.46
C SER A 23 13.58 -19.83 7.22
N TYR A 24 13.18 -18.65 6.78
CA TYR A 24 11.90 -18.07 7.16
C TYR A 24 10.81 -18.66 6.26
N ARG A 25 9.77 -19.19 6.86
CA ARG A 25 8.64 -19.81 6.14
C ARG A 25 7.37 -19.07 6.49
N GLU A 26 6.73 -18.47 5.49
CA GLU A 26 5.49 -17.70 5.66
C GLU A 26 4.30 -18.43 5.07
N GLY A 27 3.22 -18.54 5.85
CA GLY A 27 1.92 -19.02 5.36
C GLY A 27 1.17 -17.91 4.66
N VAL A 28 0.70 -18.19 3.45
CA VAL A 28 -0.03 -17.25 2.58
C VAL A 28 -1.38 -17.85 2.20
N LEU A 29 -2.44 -17.06 2.32
CA LEU A 29 -3.78 -17.44 1.88
C LEU A 29 -3.92 -17.24 0.37
N GLY A 30 -4.49 -18.21 -0.34
CA GLY A 30 -4.78 -18.11 -1.77
C GLY A 30 -3.71 -18.71 -2.66
N GLN A 31 -3.54 -18.17 -3.86
CA GLN A 31 -2.62 -18.63 -4.91
C GLN A 31 -1.93 -17.48 -5.59
N PRO A 32 -0.64 -17.58 -5.93
CA PRO A 32 0.06 -16.55 -6.67
C PRO A 32 -0.41 -16.52 -8.12
N GLN A 33 -0.48 -15.32 -8.69
CA GLN A 33 -0.85 -15.11 -10.08
C GLN A 33 0.35 -14.69 -10.92
N THR A 34 1.10 -13.69 -10.46
CA THR A 34 2.25 -13.14 -11.18
C THR A 34 3.15 -12.37 -10.23
N PHE A 35 4.45 -12.34 -10.56
CA PHE A 35 5.42 -11.49 -9.85
C PHE A 35 5.93 -10.34 -10.73
N PHE A 36 5.37 -10.12 -11.92
CA PHE A 36 5.72 -8.96 -12.74
C PHE A 36 5.20 -7.66 -12.10
N PRO A 37 6.05 -6.65 -11.87
CA PRO A 37 5.64 -5.36 -11.31
C PRO A 37 4.49 -4.68 -12.04
N SER A 38 4.38 -4.86 -13.36
CA SER A 38 3.34 -4.28 -14.21
C SER A 38 1.95 -4.90 -14.06
N ARG A 39 1.87 -6.14 -13.53
CA ARG A 39 0.61 -6.93 -13.50
C ARG A 39 0.18 -7.36 -12.11
N VAL A 40 1.03 -7.14 -11.10
CA VAL A 40 0.76 -7.58 -9.75
C VAL A 40 -0.38 -6.77 -9.12
N THR A 41 -1.42 -7.46 -8.65
CA THR A 41 -2.58 -6.85 -8.00
C THR A 41 -2.77 -7.34 -6.57
N GLN A 42 -2.51 -8.63 -6.31
CA GLN A 42 -2.69 -9.23 -4.99
C GLN A 42 -1.59 -8.78 -4.00
N GLN A 43 -1.96 -8.53 -2.75
CA GLN A 43 -1.02 -8.06 -1.72
C GLN A 43 0.10 -9.07 -1.42
N SER A 44 -0.19 -10.38 -1.48
CA SER A 44 0.82 -11.43 -1.33
C SER A 44 1.87 -11.38 -2.44
N ASP A 45 1.41 -11.19 -3.69
CA ASP A 45 2.29 -11.15 -4.86
C ASP A 45 3.09 -9.84 -4.89
N LYS A 46 2.48 -8.69 -4.52
CA LYS A 46 3.18 -7.41 -4.31
C LYS A 46 4.33 -7.55 -3.31
N THR A 47 4.09 -8.29 -2.21
CA THR A 47 5.15 -8.57 -1.22
C THR A 47 6.31 -9.36 -1.80
N ILE A 48 6.04 -10.41 -2.57
CA ILE A 48 7.09 -11.21 -3.21
C ILE A 48 7.81 -10.38 -4.26
N THR A 49 7.07 -9.63 -5.09
CA THR A 49 7.61 -8.75 -6.12
C THR A 49 8.58 -7.70 -5.53
N SER A 50 8.28 -7.13 -4.37
CA SER A 50 9.16 -6.15 -3.70
C SER A 50 10.51 -6.74 -3.25
N LEU A 51 10.59 -8.05 -3.01
CA LEU A 51 11.83 -8.76 -2.70
C LEU A 51 12.62 -9.14 -3.95
N LEU A 52 11.92 -9.27 -5.09
CA LEU A 52 12.47 -9.77 -6.35
C LEU A 52 13.02 -8.68 -7.28
N TYR A 53 12.47 -7.47 -7.19
CA TYR A 53 12.81 -6.38 -8.11
C TYR A 53 13.28 -5.14 -7.37
N ARG A 54 14.18 -4.42 -8.03
CA ARG A 54 14.68 -3.12 -7.57
C ARG A 54 14.18 -2.02 -8.48
N GLY A 55 13.82 -0.89 -7.88
CA GLY A 55 13.48 0.35 -8.59
C GLY A 55 14.71 1.23 -8.82
N LEU A 56 14.53 2.36 -9.49
CA LEU A 56 15.52 3.43 -9.49
C LEU A 56 15.72 3.99 -8.09
N PHE A 57 14.62 4.13 -7.37
CA PHE A 57 14.56 4.54 -5.96
C PHE A 57 13.86 3.46 -5.15
N LYS A 58 13.98 3.55 -3.84
CA LYS A 58 13.26 2.72 -2.86
C LYS A 58 12.93 3.53 -1.61
N TYR A 59 12.12 2.98 -0.73
CA TYR A 59 11.88 3.56 0.58
C TYR A 59 12.79 2.93 1.62
N ASP A 60 13.26 3.74 2.57
CA ASP A 60 13.93 3.25 3.77
C ASP A 60 12.93 2.87 4.87
N ILE A 61 13.42 2.43 6.03
CA ILE A 61 12.59 2.02 7.17
C ILE A 61 11.77 3.18 7.78
N TYR A 62 12.10 4.43 7.47
CA TYR A 62 11.39 5.62 7.91
C TYR A 62 10.38 6.13 6.87
N GLY A 63 10.33 5.50 5.69
CA GLY A 63 9.47 5.88 4.58
C GLY A 63 10.03 6.98 3.67
N ALA A 64 11.31 7.37 3.85
CA ALA A 64 11.96 8.32 2.97
C ALA A 64 12.42 7.66 1.66
N ILE A 65 12.33 8.40 0.54
CA ILE A 65 12.85 7.96 -0.75
C ILE A 65 14.36 8.07 -0.76
N ILE A 66 15.03 6.98 -1.08
CA ILE A 66 16.48 6.89 -1.25
C ILE A 66 16.82 6.24 -2.60
N PRO A 67 17.98 6.56 -3.22
CA PRO A 67 18.39 5.94 -4.47
C PRO A 67 18.69 4.45 -4.28
N ASP A 68 18.21 3.61 -5.21
CA ASP A 68 18.53 2.17 -5.28
C ASP A 68 19.38 1.85 -6.51
N LEU A 69 18.81 1.68 -7.70
CA LEU A 69 19.57 1.50 -8.94
C LEU A 69 20.08 2.82 -9.52
N ALA A 70 19.49 3.96 -9.16
CA ALA A 70 19.98 5.28 -9.54
C ALA A 70 21.32 5.58 -8.85
N GLU A 71 22.31 6.06 -9.63
CA GLU A 71 23.58 6.61 -9.15
C GLU A 71 23.47 8.11 -8.93
N THR A 72 22.97 8.82 -9.96
CA THR A 72 22.71 10.27 -9.92
C THR A 72 21.46 10.60 -10.69
N TRP A 73 20.85 11.72 -10.35
CA TRP A 73 19.73 12.26 -11.10
C TRP A 73 19.75 13.78 -11.08
N GLU A 74 19.24 14.37 -12.16
CA GLU A 74 19.11 15.82 -12.33
C GLU A 74 17.69 16.15 -12.80
N VAL A 75 17.15 17.27 -12.33
CA VAL A 75 15.85 17.79 -12.72
C VAL A 75 16.06 19.13 -13.38
N SER A 76 15.44 19.35 -14.56
CA SER A 76 15.51 20.63 -15.24
C SER A 76 14.85 21.75 -14.43
N GLU A 77 15.22 23.00 -14.67
CA GLU A 77 14.69 24.17 -13.94
C GLU A 77 13.17 24.29 -14.02
N ASP A 78 12.58 23.89 -15.14
CA ASP A 78 11.12 23.85 -15.33
C ASP A 78 10.45 22.66 -14.64
N GLY A 79 11.23 21.70 -14.12
CA GLY A 79 10.73 20.50 -13.45
C GLY A 79 10.07 19.46 -14.37
N LEU A 80 10.30 19.56 -15.69
CA LEU A 80 9.66 18.67 -16.67
C LEU A 80 10.58 17.52 -17.11
N VAL A 81 11.89 17.67 -16.98
CA VAL A 81 12.85 16.68 -17.48
C VAL A 81 13.67 16.12 -16.32
N TYR A 82 13.65 14.80 -16.18
CA TYR A 82 14.46 14.05 -15.23
C TYR A 82 15.49 13.22 -15.98
N THR A 83 16.78 13.50 -15.78
CA THR A 83 17.88 12.70 -16.34
C THR A 83 18.45 11.84 -15.23
N ILE A 84 18.36 10.50 -15.38
CA ILE A 84 18.76 9.56 -14.33
C ILE A 84 19.80 8.61 -14.87
N ARG A 85 20.93 8.52 -14.14
CA ARG A 85 22.01 7.59 -14.44
C ARG A 85 21.96 6.38 -13.52
N LEU A 86 22.03 5.19 -14.10
CA LEU A 86 22.12 3.92 -13.38
C LEU A 86 23.51 3.71 -12.78
N LYS A 87 23.55 3.05 -11.62
CA LYS A 87 24.79 2.48 -11.07
C LYS A 87 25.41 1.49 -12.05
N ASN A 88 26.73 1.57 -12.21
CA ASN A 88 27.44 0.63 -13.04
C ASN A 88 27.44 -0.79 -12.41
N ASN A 89 27.69 -1.81 -13.25
CA ASN A 89 27.85 -3.21 -12.80
C ASN A 89 26.61 -3.78 -12.04
N GLN A 90 25.41 -3.38 -12.43
CA GLN A 90 24.17 -4.00 -11.99
C GLN A 90 23.77 -5.10 -12.99
N TYR A 91 23.27 -6.23 -12.47
CA TYR A 91 23.00 -7.42 -13.27
C TYR A 91 21.67 -8.06 -12.90
N TRP A 92 21.00 -8.57 -13.90
CA TRP A 92 19.89 -9.49 -13.75
C TRP A 92 20.35 -10.86 -13.26
N THR A 93 19.44 -11.64 -12.68
CA THR A 93 19.71 -13.01 -12.20
C THR A 93 20.18 -13.97 -13.30
N ASN A 94 19.94 -13.65 -14.57
CA ASN A 94 20.47 -14.38 -15.74
C ASN A 94 21.88 -13.91 -16.17
N GLY A 95 22.49 -12.98 -15.46
CA GLY A 95 23.84 -12.45 -15.72
C GLY A 95 23.93 -11.36 -16.80
N LYS A 96 22.82 -10.94 -17.41
CA LYS A 96 22.81 -9.78 -18.31
C LYS A 96 22.93 -8.49 -17.48
N LYS A 97 23.51 -7.43 -18.05
CA LYS A 97 23.56 -6.11 -17.40
C LYS A 97 22.20 -5.46 -17.43
N ILE A 98 21.91 -4.71 -16.37
CA ILE A 98 20.78 -3.78 -16.33
C ILE A 98 21.19 -2.53 -17.10
N THR A 99 20.36 -2.09 -18.04
CA THR A 99 20.63 -0.99 -18.96
C THR A 99 19.45 -0.05 -19.09
N ALA A 100 19.66 1.05 -19.79
CA ALA A 100 18.61 2.03 -20.13
C ALA A 100 17.44 1.39 -20.91
N ASP A 101 17.70 0.35 -21.72
CA ASP A 101 16.65 -0.32 -22.49
C ASP A 101 15.61 -1.02 -21.58
N ASP A 102 16.06 -1.55 -20.43
CA ASP A 102 15.17 -2.15 -19.40
C ASP A 102 14.25 -1.09 -18.76
N LEU A 103 14.78 0.13 -18.52
CA LEU A 103 14.00 1.24 -17.98
C LEU A 103 12.95 1.71 -18.98
N ILE A 104 13.33 1.83 -20.24
CA ILE A 104 12.42 2.21 -21.34
C ILE A 104 11.29 1.17 -21.43
N TYR A 105 11.65 -0.13 -21.46
CA TYR A 105 10.66 -1.20 -21.45
C TYR A 105 9.71 -1.10 -20.25
N THR A 106 10.25 -0.90 -19.05
CA THR A 106 9.45 -0.75 -17.81
C THR A 106 8.52 0.43 -17.90
N SER A 107 8.98 1.60 -18.40
CA SER A 107 8.15 2.81 -18.51
C SER A 107 6.96 2.66 -19.46
N PHE A 108 7.08 1.83 -20.48
CA PHE A 108 5.97 1.52 -21.39
C PHE A 108 5.01 0.45 -20.86
N THR A 109 5.48 -0.38 -19.92
CA THR A 109 4.74 -1.55 -19.46
C THR A 109 3.98 -1.27 -18.16
N VAL A 110 4.55 -0.42 -17.29
CA VAL A 110 3.96 -0.10 -15.99
C VAL A 110 2.92 1.03 -16.15
N PRO A 111 1.65 0.81 -15.76
CA PRO A 111 0.58 1.79 -15.95
C PRO A 111 0.85 3.15 -15.30
N ASP A 112 1.52 3.18 -14.15
CA ASP A 112 1.81 4.41 -13.40
C ASP A 112 2.75 5.36 -14.13
N LEU A 113 3.51 4.86 -15.13
CA LEU A 113 4.41 5.64 -15.98
C LEU A 113 3.79 5.98 -17.35
N ALA A 114 2.53 5.62 -17.56
CA ALA A 114 1.85 5.90 -18.84
C ALA A 114 1.83 7.39 -19.16
N GLY A 115 2.21 7.75 -20.39
CA GLY A 115 2.27 9.15 -20.84
C GLY A 115 3.57 9.90 -20.52
N VAL A 116 4.52 9.27 -19.82
CA VAL A 116 5.86 9.81 -19.62
C VAL A 116 6.73 9.43 -20.81
N ALA A 117 7.23 10.42 -21.56
CA ALA A 117 8.17 10.16 -22.64
C ALA A 117 9.52 9.74 -22.05
N THR A 118 10.08 8.62 -22.54
CA THR A 118 11.31 8.04 -22.00
C THR A 118 12.30 7.79 -23.13
N ASP A 119 13.45 8.47 -23.07
CA ASP A 119 14.49 8.44 -24.10
C ASP A 119 15.80 7.90 -23.56
N LYS A 120 16.49 7.09 -24.36
CA LYS A 120 17.84 6.62 -24.08
C LYS A 120 18.85 7.72 -24.39
N VAL A 121 19.64 8.13 -23.40
CA VAL A 121 20.78 9.06 -23.58
C VAL A 121 22.06 8.25 -23.89
N ASP A 122 22.32 7.24 -23.07
CA ASP A 122 23.37 6.22 -23.28
C ASP A 122 22.94 4.90 -22.61
N ASP A 123 23.80 3.89 -22.58
CA ASP A 123 23.45 2.55 -22.05
C ASP A 123 23.10 2.55 -20.55
N LEU A 124 23.47 3.58 -19.81
CA LEU A 124 23.20 3.70 -18.37
C LEU A 124 22.39 4.95 -18.02
N THR A 125 22.03 5.78 -18.99
CA THR A 125 21.36 7.07 -18.73
C THR A 125 20.05 7.17 -19.49
N VAL A 126 18.97 7.46 -18.77
CA VAL A 126 17.63 7.66 -19.30
C VAL A 126 17.15 9.06 -19.00
N ARG A 127 16.42 9.64 -19.95
CA ARG A 127 15.72 10.90 -19.78
C ARG A 127 14.22 10.65 -19.77
N PHE A 128 13.55 11.07 -18.70
CA PHE A 128 12.10 11.11 -18.60
C PHE A 128 11.61 12.53 -18.85
N THR A 129 10.66 12.70 -19.75
CA THR A 129 10.03 13.99 -20.02
C THR A 129 8.56 13.91 -19.65
N LEU A 130 8.16 14.72 -18.68
CA LEU A 130 6.80 14.77 -18.17
C LEU A 130 5.95 15.72 -19.01
N PRO A 131 4.66 15.43 -19.24
CA PRO A 131 3.76 16.34 -19.93
C PRO A 131 3.45 17.60 -19.10
N ASN A 132 3.47 17.47 -17.78
CA ASN A 132 3.28 18.56 -16.83
C ASN A 132 4.21 18.35 -15.64
N LYS A 133 4.53 19.43 -14.92
CA LYS A 133 5.30 19.35 -13.68
C LYS A 133 4.59 18.42 -12.69
N TYR A 134 5.33 17.48 -12.09
CA TYR A 134 4.80 16.50 -11.17
C TYR A 134 5.83 16.14 -10.11
N ALA A 135 5.77 16.81 -8.97
CA ALA A 135 6.72 16.64 -7.88
C ALA A 135 6.76 15.20 -7.31
N PRO A 136 5.64 14.43 -7.27
CA PRO A 136 5.68 13.03 -6.84
C PRO A 136 6.39 12.06 -7.79
N PHE A 137 6.98 12.52 -8.90
CA PHE A 137 7.51 11.63 -9.96
C PHE A 137 8.54 10.60 -9.43
N LEU A 138 9.42 10.97 -8.49
CA LEU A 138 10.37 10.03 -7.93
C LEU A 138 9.70 8.85 -7.18
N ASN A 139 8.50 9.05 -6.64
CA ASN A 139 7.71 7.96 -6.02
C ASN A 139 7.29 6.92 -7.06
N LEU A 140 6.98 7.33 -8.29
CA LEU A 140 6.64 6.39 -9.36
C LEU A 140 7.85 5.54 -9.78
N LEU A 141 9.06 6.07 -9.63
CA LEU A 141 10.31 5.40 -9.97
C LEU A 141 10.80 4.41 -8.89
N THR A 142 10.00 4.17 -7.85
CA THR A 142 10.22 3.07 -6.89
C THR A 142 9.68 1.75 -7.39
N VAL A 143 8.91 1.73 -8.47
CA VAL A 143 8.44 0.50 -9.12
C VAL A 143 9.63 -0.36 -9.56
N GLY A 144 9.50 -1.68 -9.42
CA GLY A 144 10.53 -2.61 -9.84
C GLY A 144 10.79 -2.56 -11.35
N ILE A 145 12.07 -2.38 -11.74
CA ILE A 145 12.47 -2.40 -13.15
C ILE A 145 12.42 -3.84 -13.66
N MET A 146 11.94 -4.02 -14.88
CA MET A 146 11.83 -5.32 -15.55
C MET A 146 12.84 -5.44 -16.69
N PRO A 147 13.39 -6.65 -16.95
CA PRO A 147 14.20 -6.88 -18.15
C PRO A 147 13.39 -6.62 -19.42
N GLN A 148 14.04 -6.08 -20.43
CA GLN A 148 13.41 -5.90 -21.74
C GLN A 148 12.79 -7.21 -22.24
N ASP A 149 11.56 -7.14 -22.74
CA ASP A 149 10.76 -8.24 -23.27
C ASP A 149 10.45 -9.39 -22.28
N SER A 150 10.61 -9.16 -20.96
CA SER A 150 10.41 -10.20 -19.94
C SER A 150 9.00 -10.76 -19.90
N GLU A 151 7.98 -9.93 -20.08
CA GLU A 151 6.58 -10.40 -20.03
C GLU A 151 6.20 -11.37 -21.15
N GLN A 152 6.92 -11.33 -22.27
CA GLN A 152 6.73 -12.24 -23.39
C GLN A 152 7.54 -13.53 -23.25
N ASN A 153 8.66 -13.49 -22.54
CA ASN A 153 9.67 -14.54 -22.55
C ASN A 153 9.77 -15.32 -21.24
N ASP A 154 9.35 -14.73 -20.10
CA ASP A 154 9.54 -15.32 -18.79
C ASP A 154 8.24 -15.94 -18.25
N ASP A 155 8.38 -16.98 -17.38
CA ASP A 155 7.28 -17.50 -16.59
C ASP A 155 6.87 -16.44 -15.53
N PRO A 156 5.59 -16.03 -15.47
CA PRO A 156 5.12 -15.02 -14.52
C PRO A 156 5.36 -15.36 -13.04
N LEU A 157 5.53 -16.65 -12.72
CA LEU A 157 5.85 -17.10 -11.36
C LEU A 157 7.37 -17.39 -11.17
N SER A 158 8.18 -17.25 -12.22
CA SER A 158 9.64 -17.45 -12.13
C SER A 158 10.40 -16.51 -13.08
N PRO A 159 10.11 -15.19 -13.02
CA PRO A 159 10.75 -14.23 -13.92
C PRO A 159 12.24 -14.02 -13.60
N VAL A 160 12.95 -13.42 -14.55
CA VAL A 160 14.29 -12.86 -14.34
C VAL A 160 14.18 -11.60 -13.48
N THR A 161 14.98 -11.48 -12.44
CA THR A 161 14.82 -10.45 -11.38
C THR A 161 16.14 -9.75 -11.04
N SER A 162 16.07 -8.64 -10.32
CA SER A 162 17.23 -7.82 -9.90
C SER A 162 17.34 -7.62 -8.39
N GLY A 163 16.34 -8.08 -7.60
CA GLY A 163 16.24 -7.84 -6.16
C GLY A 163 17.29 -8.59 -5.34
N ASP A 164 17.29 -8.35 -4.05
CA ASP A 164 18.18 -9.02 -3.09
C ASP A 164 17.91 -10.54 -3.00
N PHE A 165 16.68 -10.92 -3.38
CA PHE A 165 16.25 -12.31 -3.48
C PHE A 165 15.94 -12.69 -4.92
N ARG A 166 16.09 -13.98 -5.22
CA ARG A 166 15.66 -14.57 -6.47
C ARG A 166 14.86 -15.84 -6.23
N ILE A 167 14.03 -16.20 -7.20
CA ILE A 167 13.28 -17.45 -7.16
C ILE A 167 14.23 -18.60 -7.40
N ALA A 168 14.32 -19.50 -6.41
CA ALA A 168 15.09 -20.74 -6.54
C ALA A 168 14.20 -21.89 -6.99
N ARG A 169 12.92 -21.90 -6.57
CA ARG A 169 12.00 -23.00 -6.88
C ARG A 169 10.55 -22.57 -6.72
N VAL A 170 9.69 -23.00 -7.64
CA VAL A 170 8.22 -22.99 -7.53
C VAL A 170 7.75 -24.44 -7.50
N GLU A 171 7.14 -24.88 -6.41
CA GLU A 171 6.61 -26.22 -6.24
C GLU A 171 5.12 -26.25 -6.51
N LYS A 172 4.69 -27.10 -7.43
CA LYS A 172 3.28 -27.24 -7.84
C LYS A 172 2.78 -28.66 -7.58
N SER A 173 1.49 -28.78 -7.36
CA SER A 173 0.74 -30.04 -7.36
C SER A 173 -0.43 -29.88 -8.31
N GLY A 174 -0.30 -30.37 -9.53
CA GLY A 174 -1.19 -30.00 -10.63
C GLY A 174 -1.09 -28.49 -10.93
N ASN A 175 -2.22 -27.81 -10.97
CA ASN A 175 -2.29 -26.35 -11.17
C ASN A 175 -2.10 -25.55 -9.86
N TYR A 176 -2.01 -26.21 -8.72
CA TYR A 176 -1.91 -25.57 -7.42
C TYR A 176 -0.43 -25.35 -7.06
N VAL A 177 -0.05 -24.09 -6.79
CA VAL A 177 1.28 -23.75 -6.27
C VAL A 177 1.28 -24.05 -4.76
N ARG A 178 2.15 -24.96 -4.33
CA ARG A 178 2.31 -25.30 -2.91
C ARG A 178 3.21 -24.32 -2.19
N GLN A 179 4.32 -23.98 -2.84
CA GLN A 179 5.27 -23.01 -2.28
C GLN A 179 6.15 -22.35 -3.34
N VAL A 180 6.63 -21.17 -3.01
CA VAL A 180 7.65 -20.42 -3.72
C VAL A 180 8.83 -20.22 -2.78
N THR A 181 10.02 -20.64 -3.22
CA THR A 181 11.25 -20.52 -2.46
C THR A 181 12.13 -19.43 -3.06
N LEU A 182 12.43 -18.42 -2.26
CA LEU A 182 13.36 -17.36 -2.56
C LEU A 182 14.71 -17.62 -1.86
N VAL A 183 15.82 -17.24 -2.50
CA VAL A 183 17.15 -17.27 -1.90
C VAL A 183 17.85 -15.93 -2.08
N ALA A 184 18.48 -15.47 -1.01
CA ALA A 184 19.30 -14.28 -1.02
C ALA A 184 20.61 -14.55 -1.79
N HIS A 185 21.05 -13.59 -2.58
CA HIS A 185 22.39 -13.63 -3.14
C HIS A 185 23.39 -12.80 -2.33
N ASP A 186 22.94 -11.91 -1.49
CA ASP A 186 23.81 -11.14 -0.62
C ASP A 186 24.14 -11.89 0.66
N LYS A 187 25.39 -11.75 1.15
CA LYS A 187 25.85 -12.30 2.41
C LYS A 187 25.35 -11.56 3.63
N LYS A 188 24.79 -10.36 3.46
CA LYS A 188 24.28 -9.53 4.56
C LYS A 188 23.15 -10.20 5.35
N TYR A 189 22.39 -11.10 4.74
CA TYR A 189 21.27 -11.79 5.35
C TYR A 189 21.71 -13.00 6.17
N ASP A 190 21.29 -13.09 7.44
CA ASP A 190 21.44 -14.32 8.26
C ASP A 190 20.45 -15.40 7.79
N ILE A 191 19.21 -14.99 7.53
CA ILE A 191 18.17 -15.86 6.95
C ILE A 191 18.25 -15.76 5.44
N LYS A 192 18.91 -16.74 4.80
CA LYS A 192 19.17 -16.73 3.36
C LYS A 192 18.04 -17.28 2.49
N LYS A 193 17.00 -17.83 3.12
CA LYS A 193 15.91 -18.48 2.41
C LYS A 193 14.58 -17.99 2.96
N ILE A 194 13.70 -17.54 2.07
CA ILE A 194 12.30 -17.23 2.36
C ILE A 194 11.45 -18.24 1.59
N ILE A 195 10.49 -18.88 2.25
CA ILE A 195 9.58 -19.85 1.63
C ILE A 195 8.15 -19.38 1.89
N PHE A 196 7.46 -18.98 0.85
CA PHE A 196 6.04 -18.67 0.91
C PHE A 196 5.26 -19.96 0.63
N LYS A 197 4.48 -20.43 1.61
CA LYS A 197 3.65 -21.63 1.52
C LYS A 197 2.19 -21.24 1.39
N TYR A 198 1.51 -21.75 0.39
CA TYR A 198 0.13 -21.37 0.04
C TYR A 198 -0.87 -22.33 0.65
N TYR A 199 -1.93 -21.77 1.20
CA TYR A 199 -3.03 -22.49 1.86
C TYR A 199 -4.37 -22.02 1.33
N THR A 200 -5.40 -22.85 1.47
CA THR A 200 -6.74 -22.57 0.94
C THR A 200 -7.63 -21.82 1.94
N ASN A 201 -7.31 -21.92 3.22
CA ASN A 201 -8.06 -21.25 4.29
C ASN A 201 -7.16 -20.95 5.51
N GLU A 202 -7.62 -20.05 6.36
CA GLU A 202 -6.90 -19.58 7.56
C GLU A 202 -6.65 -20.70 8.57
N LYS A 203 -7.58 -21.65 8.73
CA LYS A 203 -7.41 -22.77 9.67
C LYS A 203 -6.23 -23.67 9.32
N GLU A 204 -5.95 -23.84 8.03
CA GLU A 204 -4.75 -24.57 7.57
C GLU A 204 -3.47 -23.82 7.93
N ILE A 205 -3.45 -22.48 7.79
CA ILE A 205 -2.30 -21.63 8.18
C ILE A 205 -2.04 -21.75 9.69
N ILE A 206 -3.08 -21.60 10.52
CA ILE A 206 -2.98 -21.73 11.98
C ILE A 206 -2.49 -23.13 12.37
N THR A 207 -2.97 -24.17 11.70
CA THR A 207 -2.53 -25.54 11.92
C THR A 207 -1.05 -25.73 11.56
N ALA A 208 -0.61 -25.20 10.42
CA ALA A 208 0.77 -25.23 9.98
C ALA A 208 1.70 -24.49 10.96
N ALA A 209 1.24 -23.36 11.50
CA ALA A 209 1.96 -22.62 12.54
C ALA A 209 2.09 -23.44 13.83
N LYS A 210 1.02 -24.06 14.31
CA LYS A 210 1.01 -24.95 15.50
C LYS A 210 1.96 -26.16 15.34
N LEU A 211 2.06 -26.70 14.13
CA LEU A 211 2.96 -27.82 13.80
C LEU A 211 4.42 -27.38 13.57
N GLY A 212 4.72 -26.08 13.53
CA GLY A 212 6.05 -25.56 13.23
C GLY A 212 6.43 -25.63 11.74
N ASP A 213 5.45 -25.81 10.87
CA ASP A 213 5.64 -25.90 9.42
C ASP A 213 5.91 -24.54 8.77
N ILE A 214 5.43 -23.48 9.42
CA ILE A 214 5.69 -22.07 9.09
C ILE A 214 6.19 -21.30 10.31
N ASN A 215 6.89 -20.18 10.05
CA ASN A 215 7.47 -19.30 11.08
C ASN A 215 6.78 -17.93 11.14
N GLY A 216 5.97 -17.61 10.12
CA GLY A 216 5.24 -16.35 10.06
C GLY A 216 3.98 -16.48 9.22
N TYR A 217 3.03 -15.60 9.46
CA TYR A 217 1.81 -15.44 8.67
C TYR A 217 1.10 -14.13 9.03
N MET A 218 0.25 -13.67 8.13
CA MET A 218 -0.63 -12.51 8.35
C MET A 218 -2.08 -12.96 8.24
N LEU A 219 -2.88 -12.71 9.28
CA LEU A 219 -4.32 -12.99 9.30
C LEU A 219 -5.06 -11.90 10.05
N SER A 220 -6.34 -11.75 9.75
CA SER A 220 -7.24 -10.85 10.48
C SER A 220 -7.62 -11.39 11.85
N GLU A 221 -7.63 -12.72 12.02
CA GLU A 221 -7.94 -13.35 13.31
C GLU A 221 -6.78 -13.17 14.31
N LYS A 222 -7.14 -12.86 15.56
CA LYS A 222 -6.16 -12.58 16.62
C LYS A 222 -5.66 -13.84 17.36
N GLU A 223 -6.09 -15.04 16.98
CA GLU A 223 -5.62 -16.27 17.60
C GLU A 223 -4.18 -16.59 17.20
N SER A 224 -3.27 -16.52 18.16
CA SER A 224 -1.86 -16.84 17.99
C SER A 224 -1.50 -18.16 18.66
N PRO A 225 -0.72 -19.06 18.03
CA PRO A 225 -0.07 -20.15 18.73
C PRO A 225 0.86 -19.63 19.83
N LEU A 226 1.00 -20.40 20.94
CA LEU A 226 1.79 -20.00 22.11
C LEU A 226 3.26 -19.60 21.80
N ASN A 227 3.80 -20.09 20.69
CA ASN A 227 5.20 -19.86 20.29
C ASN A 227 5.33 -18.75 19.24
N PHE A 228 4.33 -17.88 19.06
CA PHE A 228 4.37 -16.75 18.15
C PHE A 228 4.22 -15.45 18.92
N TYR A 229 4.90 -14.40 18.43
CA TYR A 229 4.62 -13.02 18.78
C TYR A 229 3.65 -12.45 17.73
N ASN A 230 2.74 -11.60 18.17
CA ASN A 230 1.93 -10.78 17.27
C ASN A 230 2.56 -9.39 17.19
N TYR A 231 3.03 -9.01 15.99
CA TYR A 231 3.45 -7.66 15.66
C TYR A 231 2.27 -6.95 15.00
N GLU A 232 1.61 -6.07 15.74
CA GLU A 232 0.58 -5.20 15.15
C GLU A 232 1.24 -3.94 14.59
N PHE A 233 1.00 -3.65 13.33
CA PHE A 233 1.45 -2.41 12.71
C PHE A 233 0.35 -1.80 11.85
N PRO A 234 0.26 -0.43 11.80
CA PRO A 234 -0.73 0.24 10.98
C PRO A 234 -0.31 0.19 9.51
N VAL A 235 -1.23 -0.16 8.62
CA VAL A 235 -1.05 -0.06 7.17
C VAL A 235 -1.45 1.35 6.75
N GLN A 236 -0.48 2.28 6.71
CA GLN A 236 -0.74 3.71 6.51
C GLN A 236 -1.10 4.07 5.05
N GLY A 237 -0.95 3.14 4.11
CA GLY A 237 -1.43 3.28 2.74
C GLY A 237 -2.93 3.10 2.57
N ILE A 238 -3.65 2.76 3.64
CA ILE A 238 -5.10 2.63 3.65
C ILE A 238 -5.63 3.45 4.81
N TYR A 239 -6.67 4.24 4.59
CA TYR A 239 -7.45 4.80 5.69
C TYR A 239 -8.92 4.45 5.55
N TYR A 240 -9.58 4.19 6.67
CA TYR A 240 -11.02 4.07 6.72
C TYR A 240 -11.65 5.40 7.08
N ALA A 241 -12.74 5.72 6.37
CA ALA A 241 -13.54 6.91 6.63
C ALA A 241 -15.03 6.63 6.38
N LEU A 242 -15.84 7.46 6.97
CA LEU A 242 -17.27 7.53 6.70
C LEU A 242 -17.47 8.65 5.68
N PHE A 243 -17.62 8.31 4.41
CA PHE A 243 -17.78 9.27 3.31
C PHE A 243 -19.22 9.72 3.19
N PHE A 244 -19.45 11.01 3.17
CA PHE A 244 -20.73 11.61 2.83
C PHE A 244 -20.83 11.86 1.33
N ASN A 245 -21.93 11.47 0.70
CA ASN A 245 -22.19 11.88 -0.67
C ASN A 245 -22.77 13.31 -0.65
N VAL A 246 -21.88 14.31 -0.81
CA VAL A 246 -22.27 15.73 -0.71
C VAL A 246 -23.17 16.21 -1.86
N ARG A 247 -23.44 15.34 -2.87
CA ARG A 247 -24.40 15.58 -3.94
C ARG A 247 -25.83 15.15 -3.57
N ASN A 248 -25.97 14.42 -2.48
CA ASN A 248 -27.27 14.01 -1.98
C ASN A 248 -27.94 15.17 -1.25
N GLU A 249 -29.21 15.46 -1.55
CA GLU A 249 -29.97 16.58 -0.97
C GLU A 249 -30.02 16.57 0.58
N LYS A 250 -29.92 15.39 1.21
CA LYS A 250 -29.90 15.26 2.66
C LYS A 250 -28.56 15.63 3.30
N LEU A 251 -27.48 15.62 2.48
CA LEU A 251 -26.11 15.80 2.94
C LEU A 251 -25.36 16.94 2.24
N GLU A 252 -26.04 17.71 1.37
CA GLU A 252 -25.46 18.91 0.74
C GLU A 252 -25.18 20.00 1.76
N ASP A 253 -26.03 20.12 2.80
CA ASP A 253 -25.85 21.06 3.90
C ASP A 253 -24.65 20.65 4.77
N ILE A 254 -23.66 21.52 4.85
CA ILE A 254 -22.46 21.33 5.65
C ILE A 254 -22.77 21.24 7.16
N ASP A 255 -23.77 21.96 7.63
CA ASP A 255 -24.13 21.96 9.05
C ASP A 255 -24.68 20.59 9.47
N VAL A 256 -25.42 19.91 8.60
CA VAL A 256 -25.85 18.53 8.83
C VAL A 256 -24.65 17.59 8.95
N ARG A 257 -23.69 17.68 8.02
CA ARG A 257 -22.51 16.82 8.06
C ARG A 257 -21.65 17.05 9.31
N LYS A 258 -21.47 18.31 9.71
CA LYS A 258 -20.75 18.66 10.96
C LYS A 258 -21.42 18.13 12.22
N LYS A 259 -22.75 18.16 12.28
CA LYS A 259 -23.52 17.59 13.40
C LYS A 259 -23.38 16.07 13.46
N LEU A 260 -23.42 15.40 12.28
CA LEU A 260 -23.20 13.96 12.16
C LEU A 260 -21.77 13.56 12.63
N GLU A 261 -20.75 14.33 12.26
CA GLU A 261 -19.37 14.12 12.71
C GLU A 261 -19.23 14.34 14.22
N LYS A 262 -19.80 15.43 14.73
CA LYS A 262 -19.58 15.94 16.08
C LYS A 262 -19.95 14.97 17.20
N VAL A 263 -20.86 14.04 16.96
CA VAL A 263 -21.33 13.06 17.95
C VAL A 263 -20.58 11.73 17.91
N ILE A 264 -19.67 11.49 16.93
CA ILE A 264 -18.98 10.22 16.78
C ILE A 264 -17.73 10.16 17.67
N PRO A 265 -17.69 9.30 18.70
CA PRO A 265 -16.50 9.10 19.54
C PRO A 265 -15.49 8.21 18.79
N VAL A 266 -14.80 8.77 17.80
CA VAL A 266 -13.95 7.97 16.90
C VAL A 266 -12.89 7.21 17.67
N ASP A 267 -12.25 7.84 18.67
CA ASP A 267 -11.20 7.19 19.46
C ASP A 267 -11.68 5.93 20.19
N ASP A 268 -12.94 5.93 20.67
CA ASP A 268 -13.54 4.75 21.30
C ASP A 268 -13.81 3.63 20.27
N TYR A 269 -14.24 4.01 19.06
CA TYR A 269 -14.63 3.04 18.04
C TYR A 269 -13.45 2.38 17.33
N ILE A 270 -12.27 3.03 17.32
CA ILE A 270 -11.08 2.50 16.67
C ILE A 270 -10.18 1.64 17.57
N VAL A 271 -10.51 1.52 18.88
CA VAL A 271 -9.72 0.71 19.83
C VAL A 271 -9.53 -0.71 19.29
N GLY A 272 -8.26 -1.12 19.13
CA GLY A 272 -7.87 -2.42 18.62
C GLY A 272 -8.12 -2.63 17.12
N ARG A 273 -8.52 -1.59 16.38
CA ARG A 273 -8.69 -1.61 14.91
C ARG A 273 -7.59 -0.90 14.15
N GLY A 274 -7.02 0.16 14.73
CA GLY A 274 -6.00 0.94 14.04
C GLY A 274 -5.55 2.17 14.80
N ILE A 275 -4.82 3.04 14.12
CA ILE A 275 -4.40 4.35 14.64
C ILE A 275 -5.29 5.45 14.03
N ARG A 276 -5.59 6.46 14.84
CA ARG A 276 -6.43 7.60 14.46
C ARG A 276 -5.93 8.30 13.19
N VAL A 277 -6.86 8.58 12.27
CA VAL A 277 -6.68 9.44 11.10
C VAL A 277 -7.55 10.68 11.27
N GLN A 278 -6.97 11.85 11.09
CA GLN A 278 -7.67 13.12 11.31
C GLN A 278 -7.96 13.90 10.03
N GLY A 279 -7.49 13.42 8.88
CA GLY A 279 -7.68 14.09 7.60
C GLY A 279 -7.25 13.20 6.43
N PRO A 280 -7.36 13.69 5.18
CA PRO A 280 -7.08 12.92 3.97
C PRO A 280 -5.59 12.59 3.79
N ILE A 281 -4.71 13.31 4.48
CA ILE A 281 -3.27 13.06 4.49
C ILE A 281 -2.88 12.82 5.95
N SER A 282 -2.67 11.57 6.29
CA SER A 282 -2.22 11.21 7.62
C SER A 282 -0.77 10.76 7.58
N ARG A 283 0.00 11.16 8.60
CA ARG A 283 1.37 10.72 8.91
C ARG A 283 2.24 10.38 7.69
N SER A 284 2.30 11.25 6.69
CA SER A 284 3.33 11.12 5.66
C SER A 284 4.63 11.74 6.19
N VAL A 285 5.77 11.32 5.64
CA VAL A 285 7.09 11.89 5.94
C VAL A 285 7.12 13.42 5.73
N PHE A 286 6.17 13.96 4.94
CA PHE A 286 6.02 15.36 4.60
C PHE A 286 5.03 16.13 5.48
N THR A 287 4.14 15.46 6.19
CA THR A 287 2.93 16.12 6.72
C THR A 287 2.65 15.84 8.18
N ASP A 288 3.67 15.61 9.00
CA ASP A 288 3.46 15.71 10.45
C ASP A 288 3.31 17.20 10.81
N THR A 289 2.10 17.71 10.54
CA THR A 289 1.80 19.15 10.57
C THR A 289 1.37 19.61 11.93
N GLY A 290 1.20 18.68 12.89
CA GLY A 290 0.58 18.99 14.18
C GLY A 290 -0.85 19.50 14.08
N LEU A 291 -1.48 19.43 12.89
CA LEU A 291 -2.89 19.74 12.73
C LEU A 291 -3.72 18.63 13.36
N THR A 292 -4.45 18.97 14.39
CA THR A 292 -5.45 18.10 15.01
C THR A 292 -6.82 18.60 14.62
N PHE A 293 -7.63 17.70 14.05
CA PHE A 293 -9.00 17.98 13.66
C PHE A 293 -9.93 17.05 14.43
N ASP A 294 -10.16 17.37 15.69
CA ASP A 294 -11.14 16.67 16.52
C ASP A 294 -12.31 17.60 16.82
N HIS A 295 -13.46 17.27 16.24
CA HIS A 295 -14.70 18.01 16.44
C HIS A 295 -15.68 17.29 17.39
N TYR A 296 -15.28 16.15 17.96
CA TYR A 296 -16.12 15.39 18.86
C TYR A 296 -16.52 16.19 20.11
N ASP A 297 -17.81 16.24 20.39
CA ASP A 297 -18.37 16.87 21.58
C ASP A 297 -19.34 15.88 22.27
N PRO A 298 -18.93 15.25 23.38
CA PRO A 298 -19.75 14.24 24.07
C PRO A 298 -21.07 14.81 24.65
N LEU A 299 -21.14 16.14 24.82
CA LEU A 299 -22.31 16.80 25.34
C LEU A 299 -23.28 17.28 24.26
N PHE A 300 -22.84 17.24 23.00
CA PHE A 300 -23.68 17.65 21.88
C PHE A 300 -24.83 16.67 21.64
N SER A 301 -26.02 17.23 21.52
CA SER A 301 -27.24 16.53 21.14
C SER A 301 -28.18 17.54 20.48
N GLU A 302 -28.79 17.17 19.37
CA GLU A 302 -29.71 18.02 18.64
C GLU A 302 -30.71 17.13 17.87
N ASP A 303 -31.98 17.54 17.87
CA ASP A 303 -33.01 16.91 17.05
C ASP A 303 -32.91 17.42 15.60
N LEU A 304 -32.54 16.56 14.66
CA LEU A 304 -32.49 16.87 13.21
C LEU A 304 -33.79 16.52 12.48
N GLY A 305 -34.85 16.20 13.22
CA GLY A 305 -36.18 15.95 12.69
C GLY A 305 -36.31 14.65 11.91
N GLU A 306 -37.04 14.70 10.77
CA GLU A 306 -37.38 13.53 9.96
C GLU A 306 -36.20 13.05 9.05
N LEU A 307 -34.95 13.41 9.37
CA LEU A 307 -33.80 12.98 8.59
C LEU A 307 -33.67 11.45 8.66
N LYS A 308 -33.66 10.82 7.51
CA LYS A 308 -33.44 9.39 7.37
C LYS A 308 -32.22 9.13 6.50
N LEU A 309 -31.24 8.36 7.00
CA LEU A 309 -29.99 8.05 6.30
C LEU A 309 -29.76 6.54 6.21
N THR A 310 -29.03 6.14 5.16
CA THR A 310 -28.52 4.78 4.98
C THR A 310 -27.00 4.80 4.97
N ILE A 311 -26.38 3.98 5.84
CA ILE A 311 -24.94 3.72 5.83
C ILE A 311 -24.71 2.44 5.03
N LYS A 312 -24.14 2.53 3.83
CA LYS A 312 -23.62 1.37 3.09
C LYS A 312 -22.23 1.00 3.61
N VAL A 313 -21.97 -0.30 3.70
CA VAL A 313 -20.75 -0.79 4.33
C VAL A 313 -20.34 -2.14 3.74
N PRO A 314 -19.03 -2.45 3.55
CA PRO A 314 -18.59 -3.78 3.18
C PRO A 314 -19.10 -4.84 4.16
N ASP A 315 -19.62 -5.96 3.64
CA ASP A 315 -20.17 -7.07 4.45
C ASP A 315 -19.02 -7.85 5.13
N THR A 316 -18.38 -7.21 6.08
CA THR A 316 -17.44 -7.82 7.01
C THR A 316 -17.89 -7.54 8.43
N ASN A 317 -17.68 -8.51 9.32
CA ASN A 317 -18.16 -8.40 10.70
C ASN A 317 -17.75 -7.08 11.38
N ASP A 318 -16.47 -6.70 11.29
CA ASP A 318 -15.93 -5.52 11.97
C ASP A 318 -16.50 -4.21 11.43
N HIS A 319 -16.65 -4.08 10.10
CA HIS A 319 -17.19 -2.88 9.49
C HIS A 319 -18.70 -2.74 9.73
N VAL A 320 -19.44 -3.84 9.65
CA VAL A 320 -20.89 -3.85 9.97
C VAL A 320 -21.13 -3.48 11.43
N VAL A 321 -20.31 -3.99 12.36
CA VAL A 321 -20.40 -3.62 13.78
C VAL A 321 -20.13 -2.13 13.97
N MET A 322 -19.09 -1.57 13.35
CA MET A 322 -18.77 -0.14 13.43
C MET A 322 -19.89 0.72 12.85
N ALA A 323 -20.43 0.37 11.68
CA ALA A 323 -21.54 1.09 11.06
C ALA A 323 -22.79 1.10 11.98
N LYS A 324 -23.08 -0.03 12.64
CA LYS A 324 -24.19 -0.12 13.63
C LYS A 324 -23.94 0.72 14.88
N GLN A 325 -22.70 0.83 15.35
CA GLN A 325 -22.33 1.71 16.46
C GLN A 325 -22.54 3.17 16.08
N ILE A 326 -22.11 3.59 14.87
CA ILE A 326 -22.33 4.94 14.35
C ILE A 326 -23.81 5.23 14.19
N ALA A 327 -24.58 4.32 13.61
CA ALA A 327 -26.03 4.45 13.47
C ALA A 327 -26.73 4.61 14.83
N ALA A 328 -26.28 3.87 15.85
CA ALA A 328 -26.85 3.94 17.19
C ALA A 328 -26.59 5.31 17.84
N ILE A 329 -25.38 5.88 17.75
CA ILE A 329 -25.07 7.19 18.31
C ILE A 329 -25.81 8.31 17.57
N TRP A 330 -26.00 8.19 16.26
CA TRP A 330 -26.80 9.17 15.50
C TRP A 330 -28.27 9.15 15.91
N ARG A 331 -28.88 7.96 16.11
CA ARG A 331 -30.25 7.86 16.66
C ARG A 331 -30.36 8.46 18.06
N ASP A 332 -29.38 8.13 18.92
CA ASP A 332 -29.43 8.61 20.35
C ASP A 332 -29.22 10.11 20.47
N LYS A 333 -28.26 10.68 19.72
CA LYS A 333 -27.83 12.07 19.88
C LYS A 333 -28.53 13.06 18.95
N LEU A 334 -28.99 12.60 17.80
CA LEU A 334 -29.50 13.47 16.73
C LEU A 334 -30.98 13.17 16.37
N ASP A 335 -31.59 12.18 17.01
CA ASP A 335 -32.98 11.74 16.82
C ASP A 335 -33.35 11.46 15.35
N ILE A 336 -32.40 10.86 14.59
CA ILE A 336 -32.57 10.54 13.17
C ILE A 336 -32.75 9.03 12.96
N ASP A 337 -33.46 8.65 11.88
CA ASP A 337 -33.57 7.25 11.48
C ASP A 337 -32.38 6.84 10.61
N VAL A 338 -31.70 5.74 10.95
CA VAL A 338 -30.50 5.28 10.23
C VAL A 338 -30.55 3.79 9.95
N ASP A 339 -30.51 3.42 8.69
CA ASP A 339 -30.36 2.04 8.26
C ASP A 339 -28.91 1.71 7.98
N VAL A 340 -28.50 0.44 8.18
CA VAL A 340 -27.16 -0.08 7.82
C VAL A 340 -27.35 -1.17 6.79
N GLU A 341 -26.74 -0.97 5.62
CA GLU A 341 -26.85 -1.87 4.47
C GLU A 341 -25.48 -2.50 4.17
N PRO A 342 -25.23 -3.76 4.57
CA PRO A 342 -24.05 -4.50 4.17
C PRO A 342 -24.07 -4.83 2.68
N VAL A 343 -22.92 -4.64 2.00
CA VAL A 343 -22.73 -4.93 0.58
C VAL A 343 -21.59 -5.91 0.41
N ALA A 344 -21.76 -6.96 -0.41
CA ALA A 344 -20.72 -7.93 -0.67
C ALA A 344 -19.43 -7.25 -1.21
N LEU A 345 -18.25 -7.73 -0.79
CA LEU A 345 -16.98 -7.10 -1.16
C LEU A 345 -16.76 -7.05 -2.67
N GLU A 346 -17.17 -8.09 -3.38
CA GLU A 346 -17.08 -8.17 -4.84
C GLU A 346 -17.99 -7.18 -5.57
N ASP A 347 -19.06 -6.73 -4.93
CA ASP A 347 -20.09 -5.87 -5.51
C ASP A 347 -19.90 -4.38 -5.17
N ILE A 348 -19.15 -4.06 -4.14
CA ILE A 348 -19.09 -2.70 -3.58
C ILE A 348 -18.60 -1.66 -4.60
N VAL A 349 -17.63 -2.02 -5.43
CA VAL A 349 -17.11 -1.11 -6.46
C VAL A 349 -18.16 -0.88 -7.54
N SER A 350 -18.70 -1.96 -8.12
CA SER A 350 -19.60 -1.89 -9.27
C SER A 350 -21.01 -1.40 -8.93
N GLN A 351 -21.51 -1.69 -7.71
CA GLN A 351 -22.88 -1.35 -7.33
C GLN A 351 -22.99 -0.08 -6.47
N VAL A 352 -21.90 0.33 -5.79
CA VAL A 352 -21.95 1.47 -4.87
C VAL A 352 -21.00 2.59 -5.30
N ILE A 353 -19.70 2.26 -5.49
CA ILE A 353 -18.68 3.28 -5.72
C ILE A 353 -18.79 3.86 -7.12
N ASP A 354 -18.80 3.05 -8.17
CA ASP A 354 -18.85 3.53 -9.55
C ASP A 354 -20.15 4.31 -9.87
N PRO A 355 -21.35 3.81 -9.51
CA PRO A 355 -22.57 4.58 -9.72
C PRO A 355 -22.76 5.71 -8.70
N ARG A 356 -21.92 5.82 -7.65
CA ARG A 356 -22.10 6.76 -6.54
C ARG A 356 -23.44 6.55 -5.80
N ASP A 357 -23.90 5.31 -5.72
CA ASP A 357 -25.17 4.94 -5.13
C ASP A 357 -25.04 4.74 -3.60
N PHE A 358 -24.90 5.83 -2.88
CA PHE A 358 -24.89 5.86 -1.42
C PHE A 358 -25.25 7.27 -0.89
N GLU A 359 -25.77 7.34 0.31
CA GLU A 359 -25.87 8.55 1.11
C GLU A 359 -24.61 8.65 1.98
N VAL A 360 -24.35 7.63 2.77
CA VAL A 360 -23.15 7.50 3.62
C VAL A 360 -22.48 6.16 3.30
N LEU A 361 -21.16 6.17 3.15
CA LEU A 361 -20.38 4.98 2.87
C LEU A 361 -19.23 4.83 3.87
N LEU A 362 -19.24 3.77 4.69
CA LEU A 362 -18.08 3.38 5.49
C LEU A 362 -17.16 2.53 4.62
N PHE A 363 -15.97 3.06 4.25
CA PHE A 363 -15.10 2.38 3.31
C PHE A 363 -13.62 2.69 3.56
N GLY A 364 -12.75 1.75 3.16
CA GLY A 364 -11.30 1.92 3.16
C GLY A 364 -10.79 2.42 1.81
N GLN A 365 -10.06 3.52 1.80
CA GLN A 365 -9.47 4.10 0.59
C GLN A 365 -7.95 3.92 0.58
N GLU A 366 -7.40 3.34 -0.50
CA GLU A 366 -5.96 3.26 -0.71
C GLU A 366 -5.41 4.62 -1.15
N THR A 367 -4.19 4.93 -0.69
CA THR A 367 -3.49 6.18 -0.99
C THR A 367 -2.08 5.91 -1.51
N SER A 368 -1.45 6.91 -2.11
CA SER A 368 -0.01 6.89 -2.40
C SER A 368 0.81 7.31 -1.17
N ARG A 369 2.10 6.91 -1.13
CA ARG A 369 3.04 7.40 -0.10
C ARG A 369 3.26 8.91 -0.17
N ASP A 370 3.28 9.45 -1.39
CA ASP A 370 3.29 10.89 -1.58
C ASP A 370 1.97 11.50 -1.07
N PRO A 371 2.00 12.69 -0.46
CA PRO A 371 0.79 13.37 0.03
C PRO A 371 -0.16 13.83 -1.07
N ASP A 372 0.18 13.70 -2.35
CA ASP A 372 -0.71 14.03 -3.46
C ASP A 372 -2.01 13.24 -3.39
N ARG A 373 -3.11 13.94 -3.18
CA ARG A 373 -4.48 13.39 -3.07
C ARG A 373 -5.38 13.84 -4.21
N TYR A 374 -4.81 14.35 -5.30
CA TYR A 374 -5.55 14.85 -6.47
C TYR A 374 -6.59 13.84 -6.98
N VAL A 375 -6.17 12.60 -7.20
CA VAL A 375 -7.04 11.55 -7.75
C VAL A 375 -8.22 11.23 -6.83
N LEU A 376 -8.03 11.42 -5.51
CA LEU A 376 -9.02 11.07 -4.49
C LEU A 376 -9.95 12.23 -4.12
N TRP A 377 -9.51 13.48 -4.31
CA TRP A 377 -10.22 14.62 -3.72
C TRP A 377 -10.43 15.81 -4.65
N HIS A 378 -9.72 15.91 -5.78
CA HIS A 378 -9.92 17.01 -6.72
C HIS A 378 -11.30 16.95 -7.38
N SER A 379 -11.94 18.10 -7.61
CA SER A 379 -13.29 18.16 -8.19
C SER A 379 -13.40 17.56 -9.60
N ALA A 380 -12.33 17.58 -10.39
CA ALA A 380 -12.26 16.90 -11.69
C ALA A 380 -12.36 15.37 -11.60
N GLN A 381 -12.21 14.78 -10.42
CA GLN A 381 -12.24 13.34 -10.16
C GLN A 381 -13.58 12.84 -9.60
N LYS A 382 -14.64 13.66 -9.61
CA LYS A 382 -15.97 13.32 -9.10
C LYS A 382 -16.71 12.27 -9.92
N ALA A 383 -16.54 12.31 -11.24
CA ALA A 383 -17.17 11.33 -12.13
C ALA A 383 -16.29 10.08 -12.30
N PRO A 384 -16.87 8.88 -12.43
CA PRO A 384 -16.13 7.68 -12.77
C PRO A 384 -15.32 7.84 -14.06
N PRO A 385 -14.10 7.32 -14.17
CA PRO A 385 -13.39 6.47 -13.20
C PRO A 385 -12.65 7.24 -12.09
N GLY A 386 -12.87 8.53 -11.92
CA GLY A 386 -12.26 9.32 -10.84
C GLY A 386 -12.64 8.80 -9.45
N LEU A 387 -11.77 9.00 -8.46
CA LEU A 387 -11.89 8.41 -7.13
C LEU A 387 -12.36 9.40 -6.04
N ASN A 388 -12.79 10.61 -6.42
CA ASN A 388 -13.46 11.52 -5.50
C ASN A 388 -14.90 11.03 -5.27
N ILE A 389 -15.04 10.04 -4.40
CA ILE A 389 -16.31 9.34 -4.19
C ILE A 389 -17.35 10.19 -3.45
N SER A 390 -16.92 11.08 -2.55
CA SER A 390 -17.81 11.99 -1.82
C SER A 390 -18.45 13.05 -2.71
N GLY A 391 -17.85 13.35 -3.87
CA GLY A 391 -18.27 14.45 -4.74
C GLY A 391 -17.83 15.82 -4.26
N PHE A 392 -16.84 15.86 -3.37
CA PHE A 392 -16.25 17.09 -2.83
C PHE A 392 -15.81 18.05 -3.97
N ASP A 393 -16.15 19.32 -3.81
CA ASP A 393 -15.95 20.34 -4.85
C ASP A 393 -15.68 21.70 -4.20
N GLN A 394 -14.41 22.00 -3.98
CA GLN A 394 -13.99 23.26 -3.37
C GLN A 394 -12.77 23.83 -4.09
N VAL A 395 -12.92 24.98 -4.70
CA VAL A 395 -11.88 25.66 -5.50
C VAL A 395 -10.57 25.86 -4.71
N ARG A 396 -10.67 26.15 -3.40
CA ARG A 396 -9.47 26.29 -2.53
C ARG A 396 -8.71 24.97 -2.39
N ALA A 397 -9.44 23.86 -2.25
CA ALA A 397 -8.83 22.53 -2.14
C ALA A 397 -8.22 22.09 -3.47
N ASP A 398 -8.93 22.29 -4.57
CA ASP A 398 -8.44 21.98 -5.93
C ASP A 398 -7.13 22.70 -6.21
N ARG A 399 -7.12 24.02 -5.98
CA ARG A 399 -5.92 24.84 -6.16
C ARG A 399 -4.74 24.35 -5.27
N ALA A 400 -5.01 24.05 -4.03
CA ALA A 400 -3.98 23.57 -3.11
C ALA A 400 -3.40 22.21 -3.55
N LEU A 401 -4.24 21.30 -4.08
CA LEU A 401 -3.79 20.03 -4.66
C LEU A 401 -2.95 20.25 -5.93
N GLU A 402 -3.37 21.16 -6.81
CA GLU A 402 -2.64 21.49 -8.05
C GLU A 402 -1.28 22.12 -7.74
N GLU A 403 -1.25 23.10 -6.82
CA GLU A 403 -0.02 23.77 -6.41
C GLU A 403 0.93 22.78 -5.69
N GLY A 404 0.42 21.95 -4.79
CA GLY A 404 1.21 20.96 -4.06
C GLY A 404 1.83 19.88 -4.94
N ARG A 405 1.14 19.44 -6.00
CA ARG A 405 1.71 18.46 -6.94
C ARG A 405 2.70 19.06 -7.94
N ASN A 406 2.64 20.38 -8.16
CA ASN A 406 3.54 21.09 -9.07
C ASN A 406 4.76 21.70 -8.37
N GLU A 407 4.78 21.82 -7.05
CA GLU A 407 5.87 22.40 -6.29
C GLU A 407 6.96 21.35 -6.01
N LEU A 408 8.21 21.62 -6.37
CA LEU A 408 9.34 20.71 -6.17
C LEU A 408 9.99 20.86 -4.78
N ASP A 409 9.80 22.00 -4.14
CA ASP A 409 10.31 22.26 -2.80
C ASP A 409 9.37 21.63 -1.76
N ASN A 410 9.88 20.69 -0.98
CA ASN A 410 9.09 19.95 -0.02
C ASN A 410 8.48 20.81 1.10
N GLU A 411 9.18 21.86 1.55
CA GLU A 411 8.66 22.76 2.60
C GLU A 411 7.47 23.55 2.08
N LYS A 412 7.51 24.00 0.84
CA LYS A 412 6.40 24.69 0.19
C LYS A 412 5.24 23.73 -0.12
N ARG A 413 5.55 22.49 -0.52
CA ARG A 413 4.51 21.46 -0.72
C ARG A 413 3.68 21.22 0.55
N ILE A 414 4.33 21.18 1.71
CA ILE A 414 3.66 21.05 3.01
C ILE A 414 2.62 22.15 3.21
N VAL A 415 2.94 23.40 2.87
CA VAL A 415 1.99 24.52 3.00
C VAL A 415 0.73 24.31 2.18
N HIS A 416 0.89 23.88 0.92
CA HIS A 416 -0.25 23.61 0.04
C HIS A 416 -1.10 22.42 0.55
N TYR A 417 -0.48 21.32 0.94
CA TYR A 417 -1.22 20.18 1.46
C TYR A 417 -1.87 20.44 2.82
N ASN A 418 -1.32 21.32 3.64
CA ASN A 418 -1.98 21.77 4.87
C ASN A 418 -3.22 22.59 4.57
N GLU A 419 -3.17 23.49 3.59
CA GLU A 419 -4.34 24.24 3.15
C GLU A 419 -5.42 23.30 2.60
N PHE A 420 -5.04 22.32 1.79
CA PHE A 420 -5.97 21.28 1.31
C PHE A 420 -6.63 20.54 2.48
N GLN A 421 -5.87 20.03 3.44
CA GLN A 421 -6.41 19.30 4.59
C GLN A 421 -7.36 20.16 5.41
N LYS A 422 -6.99 21.42 5.66
CA LYS A 422 -7.82 22.39 6.38
C LYS A 422 -9.18 22.56 5.69
N VAL A 423 -9.20 22.76 4.37
CA VAL A 423 -10.46 22.92 3.62
C VAL A 423 -11.31 21.65 3.70
N VAL A 424 -10.72 20.46 3.55
CA VAL A 424 -11.45 19.19 3.65
C VAL A 424 -12.10 19.04 5.02
N VAL A 425 -11.38 19.37 6.09
CA VAL A 425 -11.93 19.27 7.45
C VAL A 425 -13.00 20.35 7.70
N GLU A 426 -12.79 21.59 7.23
CA GLU A 426 -13.79 22.66 7.32
C GLU A 426 -15.10 22.28 6.64
N GLU A 427 -15.06 21.57 5.53
CA GLU A 427 -16.21 21.20 4.69
C GLU A 427 -16.85 19.85 5.06
N THR A 428 -16.17 19.04 5.82
CA THR A 428 -16.64 17.73 6.34
C THR A 428 -17.26 16.82 5.28
N PRO A 429 -16.58 16.52 4.16
CA PRO A 429 -17.08 15.55 3.18
C PRO A 429 -16.91 14.09 3.64
N ALA A 430 -16.18 13.88 4.72
CA ALA A 430 -15.98 12.58 5.35
C ALA A 430 -15.60 12.73 6.81
N VAL A 431 -15.93 11.73 7.63
CA VAL A 431 -15.36 11.54 8.97
C VAL A 431 -14.21 10.56 8.87
N PHE A 432 -13.00 11.04 9.08
CA PHE A 432 -11.80 10.20 9.04
C PHE A 432 -11.71 9.35 10.31
N LEU A 433 -11.42 8.06 10.16
CA LEU A 433 -11.47 7.11 11.26
C LEU A 433 -10.06 6.61 11.63
N TYR A 434 -9.51 5.67 10.87
CA TYR A 434 -8.25 5.02 11.24
C TYR A 434 -7.48 4.45 10.05
N HIS A 435 -6.16 4.30 10.25
CA HIS A 435 -5.34 3.35 9.48
C HIS A 435 -5.46 1.97 10.12
N PRO A 436 -5.82 0.93 9.36
CA PRO A 436 -6.06 -0.38 9.95
C PRO A 436 -4.77 -1.00 10.50
N PHE A 437 -4.87 -1.65 11.66
CA PHE A 437 -3.84 -2.57 12.10
C PHE A 437 -3.88 -3.85 11.26
N THR A 438 -2.71 -4.38 11.00
CA THR A 438 -2.55 -5.74 10.54
C THR A 438 -1.73 -6.53 11.54
N SER A 439 -2.13 -7.79 11.77
CA SER A 439 -1.43 -8.70 12.64
C SER A 439 -0.44 -9.53 11.84
N PHE A 440 0.82 -9.42 12.21
CA PHE A 440 1.90 -10.23 11.67
C PHE A 440 2.42 -11.16 12.76
N PHE A 441 2.04 -12.42 12.66
CA PHE A 441 2.43 -13.44 13.62
C PHE A 441 3.77 -14.04 13.20
N VAL A 442 4.75 -13.98 14.10
CA VAL A 442 6.09 -14.50 13.86
C VAL A 442 6.53 -15.38 15.00
N SER A 443 7.11 -16.53 14.68
CA SER A 443 7.67 -17.47 15.64
C SER A 443 8.70 -16.80 16.55
N LYS A 444 8.65 -17.08 17.84
CA LYS A 444 9.60 -16.62 18.86
C LYS A 444 11.07 -16.98 18.58
N TYR A 445 11.28 -17.84 17.57
CA TYR A 445 12.64 -18.19 17.10
C TYR A 445 13.18 -17.21 16.07
N ILE A 446 12.43 -16.19 15.67
CA ILE A 446 12.86 -15.11 14.78
C ILE A 446 12.96 -13.83 15.61
N GLU A 447 14.13 -13.21 15.61
CA GLU A 447 14.41 -11.92 16.25
C GLU A 447 14.91 -10.89 15.23
N GLY A 448 14.99 -9.63 15.65
CA GLY A 448 15.50 -8.53 14.83
C GLY A 448 14.42 -7.78 14.04
N ILE A 449 13.15 -8.09 14.27
CA ILE A 449 12.03 -7.34 13.70
C ILE A 449 11.91 -6.03 14.48
N GLY A 450 12.26 -4.92 13.84
CA GLY A 450 12.23 -3.59 14.43
C GLY A 450 10.98 -2.79 14.09
N GLU A 451 10.84 -1.65 14.78
CA GLU A 451 9.85 -0.63 14.42
C GLU A 451 10.21 0.00 13.09
N LYS A 452 9.20 0.24 12.24
CA LYS A 452 9.36 0.84 10.93
C LYS A 452 8.09 1.53 10.47
N TYR A 453 8.24 2.44 9.52
CA TYR A 453 7.10 3.04 8.84
C TYR A 453 6.49 2.02 7.87
N THR A 454 5.30 1.53 8.17
CA THR A 454 4.60 0.56 7.34
C THR A 454 3.49 1.24 6.55
N PHE A 455 3.68 1.33 5.25
CA PHE A 455 2.70 1.90 4.34
C PHE A 455 1.91 0.80 3.62
N THR A 456 2.61 -0.26 3.23
CA THR A 456 2.05 -1.46 2.62
C THR A 456 2.36 -2.71 3.44
N TYR A 457 1.68 -3.80 3.16
CA TYR A 457 1.96 -5.11 3.78
C TYR A 457 3.38 -5.62 3.49
N ALA A 458 3.98 -5.21 2.35
CA ALA A 458 5.34 -5.61 1.97
C ALA A 458 6.40 -5.00 2.88
N ASP A 459 6.12 -3.84 3.49
CA ASP A 459 7.09 -3.09 4.29
C ASP A 459 7.53 -3.82 5.56
N ARG A 460 6.81 -4.88 5.97
CA ARG A 460 7.28 -5.75 7.06
C ARG A 460 8.67 -6.33 6.80
N PHE A 461 9.09 -6.45 5.54
CA PHE A 461 10.40 -6.96 5.13
C PHE A 461 11.49 -5.89 4.96
N LEU A 462 11.20 -4.60 5.16
CA LEU A 462 12.18 -3.53 4.96
C LEU A 462 13.45 -3.68 5.83
N ASP A 463 13.34 -4.32 6.99
CA ASP A 463 14.45 -4.61 7.91
C ASP A 463 14.86 -6.09 7.94
N PHE A 464 14.50 -6.87 6.91
CA PHE A 464 14.73 -8.31 6.88
C PHE A 464 16.23 -8.69 7.01
N GLU A 465 17.13 -7.80 6.67
CA GLU A 465 18.58 -7.98 6.89
C GLU A 465 18.97 -8.07 8.37
N ASN A 466 18.12 -7.57 9.27
CA ASN A 466 18.34 -7.63 10.72
C ASN A 466 17.75 -8.91 11.34
N TRP A 467 16.91 -9.67 10.58
CA TRP A 467 16.24 -10.83 11.13
C TRP A 467 17.21 -12.00 11.32
N LYS A 468 17.10 -12.64 12.49
CA LYS A 468 17.97 -13.74 12.89
C LYS A 468 17.16 -14.89 13.46
N TYR A 469 17.66 -16.09 13.23
CA TYR A 469 17.08 -17.28 13.82
C TYR A 469 17.77 -17.60 15.16
N VAL A 470 17.02 -17.57 16.26
CA VAL A 470 17.54 -17.89 17.59
C VAL A 470 17.35 -19.37 17.84
N ARG A 471 18.44 -20.09 18.12
CA ARG A 471 18.36 -21.45 18.65
C ARG A 471 18.13 -21.33 20.14
N THR A 472 16.99 -21.76 20.65
CA THR A 472 16.85 -22.09 22.08
C THR A 472 17.73 -23.30 22.36
N ASN A 473 18.73 -23.11 23.22
CA ASN A 473 19.53 -24.20 23.77
C ASN A 473 18.66 -25.11 24.61
#